data_a04972c8837a153096f71893701bf426
#
_entry.id   a04972c8837a153096f71893701bf426
#
_cell.length_a   1.000
_cell.length_b   1.000
_cell.length_c   1.000
_cell.angle_alpha   90.00
_cell.angle_beta   90.00
_cell.angle_gamma   90.00
#
_symmetry.space_group_name_H-M   'P 1'
#
loop_
_entity.id
_entity.type
_entity.pdbx_description
1 polymer ?
#
loop_
_entity_poly.entity_id
_entity_poly.type
_entity_poly.pdbx_seq_one_letter_code
_entity_poly.pdbx_strand_id
1 'polypeptide(L)'
;MRKQILLSLFLGIIFSFSVFAQGVKAEKIILPGGELNNLYKIDSGVYRSEQPSHAAFKALEEYGIGEVLNLRNRHSDDDEAAGTNVKLHRVKMKAHSVNEEQLIRALRIIKNRKTPIVIHCHHGSDRTGAVCAFYRIVYQNVSKEDAIREMTEGGFGFHRIYRNLIRKIKEADIEQVRKKVMADEEP
;
A
#
# COMPACT_ATOMS: atom_id res chain seq x y z
N MET A 1 9.56 -59.87 -44.05
CA MET A 1 9.47 -59.44 -42.59
C MET A 1 9.49 -57.94 -42.54
N ARG A 2 8.33 -57.28 -42.38
CA ARG A 2 8.20 -55.81 -42.23
C ARG A 2 8.15 -55.48 -40.74
N LYS A 3 9.13 -54.74 -40.26
CA LYS A 3 9.14 -54.21 -38.92
C LYS A 3 8.23 -52.95 -38.85
N GLN A 4 7.15 -53.00 -38.09
CA GLN A 4 6.34 -51.84 -37.77
C GLN A 4 7.00 -51.09 -36.62
N ILE A 5 7.29 -49.83 -36.84
CA ILE A 5 7.76 -48.89 -35.80
C ILE A 5 6.53 -48.22 -35.26
N LEU A 6 6.16 -48.54 -34.01
CA LEU A 6 5.14 -47.81 -33.26
C LEU A 6 5.74 -46.49 -32.74
N LEU A 7 5.25 -45.39 -33.28
CA LEU A 7 5.56 -44.04 -32.81
C LEU A 7 4.54 -43.68 -31.74
N SER A 8 4.93 -43.79 -30.46
CA SER A 8 4.10 -43.36 -29.35
C SER A 8 4.20 -41.83 -29.18
N LEU A 9 3.12 -41.10 -29.53
CA LEU A 9 2.97 -39.69 -29.22
C LEU A 9 2.74 -39.51 -27.71
N PHE A 10 3.73 -38.99 -27.01
CA PHE A 10 3.57 -38.49 -25.65
C PHE A 10 2.95 -37.10 -25.71
N LEU A 11 1.65 -37.02 -25.49
CA LEU A 11 0.94 -35.76 -25.35
C LEU A 11 1.17 -35.21 -23.92
N GLY A 12 2.19 -34.36 -23.77
CA GLY A 12 2.49 -33.68 -22.51
C GLY A 12 1.41 -32.64 -22.21
N ILE A 13 0.51 -32.93 -21.29
CA ILE A 13 -0.43 -31.97 -20.75
C ILE A 13 0.37 -31.02 -19.83
N ILE A 14 0.66 -29.82 -20.33
CA ILE A 14 1.21 -28.73 -19.52
C ILE A 14 0.08 -28.20 -18.63
N PHE A 15 0.01 -28.67 -17.40
CA PHE A 15 -0.84 -28.07 -16.39
C PHE A 15 -0.21 -26.73 -15.98
N SER A 16 -0.69 -25.64 -16.58
CA SER A 16 -0.37 -24.30 -16.09
C SER A 16 -1.05 -24.11 -14.73
N PHE A 17 -0.33 -24.35 -13.66
CA PHE A 17 -0.74 -23.93 -12.32
C PHE A 17 -0.70 -22.41 -12.29
N SER A 18 -1.86 -21.76 -12.51
CA SER A 18 -2.06 -20.39 -12.12
C SER A 18 -2.05 -20.34 -10.58
N VAL A 19 -0.88 -20.06 -10.02
CA VAL A 19 -0.79 -19.68 -8.60
C VAL A 19 -1.50 -18.35 -8.46
N PHE A 20 -2.79 -18.39 -8.14
CA PHE A 20 -3.48 -17.22 -7.62
C PHE A 20 -2.73 -16.84 -6.34
N ALA A 21 -1.92 -15.80 -6.40
CA ALA A 21 -1.37 -15.19 -5.20
C ALA A 21 -2.56 -14.72 -4.35
N GLN A 22 -2.93 -15.50 -3.35
CA GLN A 22 -3.83 -15.02 -2.31
C GLN A 22 -3.10 -13.82 -1.70
N GLY A 23 -3.60 -12.61 -1.96
CA GLY A 23 -3.01 -11.39 -1.45
C GLY A 23 -2.84 -11.52 0.07
N VAL A 24 -1.60 -11.37 0.52
CA VAL A 24 -1.29 -11.45 1.96
C VAL A 24 -2.16 -10.42 2.66
N LYS A 25 -3.09 -10.89 3.49
CA LYS A 25 -4.00 -10.04 4.26
C LYS A 25 -3.19 -9.16 5.20
N ALA A 26 -3.54 -7.88 5.30
CA ALA A 26 -2.89 -6.98 6.26
C ALA A 26 -3.07 -7.51 7.70
N GLU A 27 -1.98 -7.52 8.45
CA GLU A 27 -1.91 -8.01 9.82
C GLU A 27 -2.08 -6.86 10.82
N LYS A 28 -3.02 -6.98 11.76
CA LYS A 28 -3.22 -5.97 12.80
C LYS A 28 -2.03 -5.98 13.78
N ILE A 29 -1.48 -4.80 14.05
CA ILE A 29 -0.36 -4.62 14.99
C ILE A 29 -0.86 -3.88 16.22
N ILE A 30 -0.38 -4.29 17.40
CA ILE A 30 -0.58 -3.61 18.67
C ILE A 30 0.79 -3.15 19.14
N LEU A 31 0.97 -1.85 19.30
CA LEU A 31 2.22 -1.27 19.81
C LEU A 31 2.19 -1.27 21.34
N PRO A 32 3.21 -1.81 22.00
CA PRO A 32 3.38 -1.63 23.43
C PRO A 32 3.59 -0.15 23.76
N GLY A 33 2.85 0.39 24.72
CA GLY A 33 3.05 1.77 25.22
C GLY A 33 2.55 2.90 24.31
N GLY A 34 1.99 2.60 23.14
CA GLY A 34 1.41 3.60 22.24
C GLY A 34 0.05 3.16 21.73
N GLU A 35 -1.03 3.84 22.11
CA GLU A 35 -2.33 3.63 21.49
C GLU A 35 -2.31 4.18 20.06
N LEU A 36 -2.30 3.30 19.08
CA LEU A 36 -2.44 3.63 17.66
C LEU A 36 -3.46 2.69 17.04
N ASN A 37 -4.66 3.21 16.82
CA ASN A 37 -5.69 2.43 16.19
C ASN A 37 -5.45 2.32 14.68
N ASN A 38 -6.13 1.38 14.06
CA ASN A 38 -6.05 1.14 12.61
C ASN A 38 -4.60 0.90 12.11
N LEU A 39 -3.71 0.40 13.01
CA LEU A 39 -2.34 0.03 12.66
C LEU A 39 -2.33 -1.39 12.12
N TYR A 40 -1.88 -1.52 10.87
CA TYR A 40 -1.73 -2.81 10.20
C TYR A 40 -0.42 -2.86 9.42
N LYS A 41 0.19 -4.04 9.40
CA LYS A 41 1.31 -4.40 8.55
C LYS A 41 0.77 -4.86 7.20
N ILE A 42 1.19 -4.18 6.13
CA ILE A 42 0.87 -4.56 4.75
C ILE A 42 1.86 -5.62 4.26
N ASP A 43 3.15 -5.40 4.53
CA ASP A 43 4.25 -6.33 4.31
C ASP A 43 5.42 -6.02 5.26
N SER A 44 6.59 -6.62 5.03
CA SER A 44 7.76 -6.48 5.91
C SER A 44 8.29 -5.05 6.07
N GLY A 45 7.89 -4.11 5.22
CA GLY A 45 8.42 -2.74 5.24
C GLY A 45 7.36 -1.66 5.13
N VAL A 46 6.08 -2.02 4.97
CA VAL A 46 4.99 -1.06 4.77
C VAL A 46 3.86 -1.30 5.76
N TYR A 47 3.51 -0.25 6.47
CA TYR A 47 2.45 -0.23 7.47
C TYR A 47 1.43 0.85 7.14
N ARG A 48 0.24 0.76 7.72
CA ARG A 48 -0.81 1.77 7.63
C ARG A 48 -1.41 2.04 9.00
N SER A 49 -1.85 3.28 9.25
CA SER A 49 -2.50 3.63 10.52
C SER A 49 -3.45 4.82 10.39
N GLU A 50 -4.15 5.14 11.48
CA GLU A 50 -4.68 6.47 11.72
C GLU A 50 -3.56 7.46 12.05
N GLN A 51 -3.91 8.74 12.36
CA GLN A 51 -2.97 9.75 12.81
C GLN A 51 -2.27 9.31 14.11
N PRO A 52 -0.94 9.14 14.12
CA PRO A 52 -0.22 8.84 15.34
C PRO A 52 -0.19 10.03 16.30
N SER A 53 -0.33 9.77 17.60
CA SER A 53 -0.05 10.73 18.67
C SER A 53 1.44 10.83 18.95
N HIS A 54 1.87 11.76 19.80
CA HIS A 54 3.26 11.86 20.25
C HIS A 54 3.77 10.55 20.89
N ALA A 55 2.97 9.93 21.75
CA ALA A 55 3.32 8.63 22.34
C ALA A 55 3.42 7.54 21.29
N ALA A 56 2.51 7.55 20.29
CA ALA A 56 2.55 6.59 19.20
C ALA A 56 3.77 6.78 18.29
N PHE A 57 4.26 7.99 18.04
CA PHE A 57 5.51 8.21 17.29
C PHE A 57 6.72 7.59 17.99
N LYS A 58 6.84 7.72 19.32
CA LYS A 58 7.88 7.05 20.10
C LYS A 58 7.78 5.52 20.01
N ALA A 59 6.56 4.99 20.17
CA ALA A 59 6.33 3.55 20.08
C ALA A 59 6.59 3.00 18.66
N LEU A 60 6.29 3.77 17.60
CA LEU A 60 6.63 3.41 16.21
C LEU A 60 8.14 3.34 16.01
N GLU A 61 8.90 4.32 16.51
CA GLU A 61 10.37 4.33 16.45
C GLU A 61 10.96 3.11 17.20
N GLU A 62 10.50 2.85 18.41
CA GLU A 62 10.91 1.69 19.22
C GLU A 62 10.56 0.35 18.54
N TYR A 63 9.45 0.30 17.80
CA TYR A 63 9.05 -0.86 17.00
C TYR A 63 9.92 -1.06 15.73
N GLY A 64 10.76 -0.07 15.38
CA GLY A 64 11.63 -0.09 14.21
C GLY A 64 11.04 0.55 12.95
N ILE A 65 9.96 1.33 13.07
CA ILE A 65 9.41 2.13 11.97
C ILE A 65 10.11 3.49 11.98
N GLY A 66 11.01 3.71 11.02
CA GLY A 66 11.83 4.91 10.96
C GLY A 66 11.33 5.98 9.98
N GLU A 67 10.26 5.71 9.22
CA GLU A 67 9.70 6.67 8.27
C GLU A 67 8.17 6.76 8.40
N VAL A 68 7.61 7.96 8.21
CA VAL A 68 6.17 8.21 8.25
C VAL A 68 5.75 9.00 7.01
N LEU A 69 4.69 8.56 6.33
CA LEU A 69 4.07 9.27 5.21
C LEU A 69 2.70 9.81 5.60
N ASN A 70 2.64 11.11 5.85
CA ASN A 70 1.41 11.84 6.15
C ASN A 70 0.67 12.25 4.87
N LEU A 71 -0.59 11.83 4.73
CA LEU A 71 -1.47 12.17 3.61
C LEU A 71 -2.47 13.29 3.95
N ARG A 72 -2.36 13.92 5.12
CA ARG A 72 -3.28 14.97 5.55
C ARG A 72 -3.02 16.30 4.84
N ASN A 73 -4.10 16.96 4.42
CA ASN A 73 -4.00 18.22 3.68
C ASN A 73 -3.54 19.39 4.54
N ARG A 74 -4.03 19.51 5.79
CA ARG A 74 -3.85 20.70 6.64
C ARG A 74 -3.11 20.43 7.94
N HIS A 75 -2.59 19.23 8.16
CA HIS A 75 -1.88 18.85 9.38
C HIS A 75 -0.51 18.28 9.03
N SER A 76 0.53 18.73 9.72
CA SER A 76 1.88 18.14 9.71
C SER A 76 2.04 17.26 10.94
N ASP A 77 3.13 16.51 11.01
CA ASP A 77 3.44 15.65 12.16
C ASP A 77 4.62 16.18 12.97
N ASP A 78 5.03 17.42 12.70
CA ASP A 78 6.24 18.00 13.31
C ASP A 78 6.15 18.04 14.85
N ASP A 79 4.98 18.37 15.39
CA ASP A 79 4.75 18.44 16.83
C ASP A 79 4.66 17.04 17.46
N GLU A 80 3.93 16.11 16.80
CA GLU A 80 3.75 14.74 17.30
C GLU A 80 5.04 13.91 17.22
N ALA A 81 5.88 14.19 16.22
CA ALA A 81 7.15 13.48 16.02
C ALA A 81 8.31 14.11 16.82
N ALA A 82 8.09 15.23 17.51
CA ALA A 82 9.13 15.92 18.26
C ALA A 82 9.83 14.97 19.26
N GLY A 83 11.18 14.97 19.25
CA GLY A 83 11.99 14.10 20.12
C GLY A 83 12.12 12.67 19.62
N THR A 84 11.71 12.35 18.37
CA THR A 84 12.02 11.11 17.67
C THR A 84 12.97 11.36 16.49
N ASN A 85 13.63 10.32 15.98
CA ASN A 85 14.45 10.37 14.76
C ASN A 85 13.66 9.90 13.53
N VAL A 86 12.34 9.79 13.62
CA VAL A 86 11.47 9.33 12.53
C VAL A 86 11.50 10.35 11.39
N LYS A 87 11.81 9.89 10.19
CA LYS A 87 11.82 10.73 9.00
C LYS A 87 10.41 10.98 8.51
N LEU A 88 10.04 12.25 8.41
CA LEU A 88 8.71 12.69 8.00
C LEU A 88 8.64 12.95 6.49
N HIS A 89 7.65 12.36 5.86
CA HIS A 89 7.26 12.62 4.47
C HIS A 89 5.82 13.13 4.44
N ARG A 90 5.50 13.96 3.46
CA ARG A 90 4.14 14.49 3.32
C ARG A 90 3.70 14.59 1.87
N VAL A 91 2.52 14.04 1.58
CA VAL A 91 1.79 14.24 0.33
C VAL A 91 0.39 14.74 0.66
N LYS A 92 0.17 16.05 0.51
CA LYS A 92 -1.12 16.67 0.86
C LYS A 92 -2.25 16.19 -0.05
N MET A 93 -3.23 15.48 0.50
CA MET A 93 -4.39 14.94 -0.22
C MET A 93 -5.71 15.37 0.43
N LYS A 94 -6.70 15.71 -0.40
CA LYS A 94 -8.11 15.82 0.01
C LYS A 94 -8.85 14.59 -0.47
N ALA A 95 -9.53 13.84 0.41
CA ALA A 95 -10.14 12.55 0.08
C ALA A 95 -11.13 12.60 -1.11
N HIS A 96 -11.84 13.72 -1.28
CA HIS A 96 -12.78 13.93 -2.38
C HIS A 96 -12.12 14.26 -3.74
N SER A 97 -10.83 14.60 -3.76
CA SER A 97 -10.13 15.05 -4.98
C SER A 97 -8.68 14.56 -5.06
N VAL A 98 -8.43 13.30 -4.67
CA VAL A 98 -7.12 12.65 -4.87
C VAL A 98 -6.86 12.53 -6.36
N ASN A 99 -5.69 13.00 -6.81
CA ASN A 99 -5.25 12.91 -8.20
C ASN A 99 -4.11 11.89 -8.38
N GLU A 100 -3.80 11.59 -9.64
CA GLU A 100 -2.80 10.58 -9.99
C GLU A 100 -1.37 11.00 -9.57
N GLU A 101 -1.02 12.27 -9.73
CA GLU A 101 0.29 12.79 -9.35
C GLU A 101 0.57 12.60 -7.85
N GLN A 102 -0.43 12.88 -7.00
CA GLN A 102 -0.32 12.64 -5.56
C GLN A 102 -0.11 11.16 -5.24
N LEU A 103 -0.79 10.25 -5.95
CA LEU A 103 -0.62 8.80 -5.79
C LEU A 103 0.77 8.36 -6.22
N ILE A 104 1.25 8.82 -7.39
CA ILE A 104 2.61 8.53 -7.88
C ILE A 104 3.66 9.02 -6.90
N ARG A 105 3.53 10.27 -6.40
CA ARG A 105 4.46 10.82 -5.41
C ARG A 105 4.48 10.00 -4.12
N ALA A 106 3.32 9.59 -3.61
CA ALA A 106 3.23 8.73 -2.44
C ALA A 106 3.92 7.37 -2.68
N LEU A 107 3.67 6.75 -3.83
CA LEU A 107 4.28 5.47 -4.20
C LEU A 107 5.81 5.57 -4.37
N ARG A 108 6.33 6.68 -4.92
CA ARG A 108 7.78 6.94 -5.01
C ARG A 108 8.41 7.07 -3.63
N ILE A 109 7.78 7.77 -2.69
CA ILE A 109 8.25 7.85 -1.29
C ILE A 109 8.31 6.44 -0.69
N ILE A 110 7.27 5.63 -0.87
CA ILE A 110 7.25 4.25 -0.37
C ILE A 110 8.33 3.40 -1.04
N LYS A 111 8.55 3.55 -2.36
CA LYS A 111 9.63 2.86 -3.11
C LYS A 111 11.01 3.19 -2.55
N ASN A 112 11.27 4.47 -2.31
CA ASN A 112 12.59 5.00 -1.99
C ASN A 112 12.88 5.03 -0.48
N ARG A 113 11.99 4.50 0.36
CA ARG A 113 12.19 4.40 1.81
C ARG A 113 13.49 3.67 2.15
N LYS A 114 14.10 4.04 3.26
CA LYS A 114 15.34 3.40 3.75
C LYS A 114 15.07 2.51 4.95
N THR A 115 13.96 2.74 5.64
CA THR A 115 13.49 1.97 6.80
C THR A 115 12.03 1.59 6.61
N PRO A 116 11.45 0.74 7.47
CA PRO A 116 10.00 0.52 7.46
C PRO A 116 9.23 1.83 7.59
N ILE A 117 8.15 1.97 6.80
CA ILE A 117 7.35 3.19 6.69
C ILE A 117 5.90 2.94 7.10
N VAL A 118 5.32 3.84 7.89
CA VAL A 118 3.87 3.86 8.13
C VAL A 118 3.20 4.97 7.31
N ILE A 119 2.12 4.62 6.63
CA ILE A 119 1.29 5.52 5.81
C ILE A 119 0.04 5.85 6.62
N HIS A 120 -0.23 7.14 6.82
CA HIS A 120 -1.43 7.54 7.55
C HIS A 120 -2.16 8.74 6.94
N CYS A 121 -3.41 8.91 7.38
CA CYS A 121 -4.16 10.15 7.19
C CYS A 121 -4.83 10.55 8.52
N HIS A 122 -6.08 10.95 8.57
CA HIS A 122 -6.76 11.21 9.85
C HIS A 122 -7.22 9.90 10.51
N HIS A 123 -8.05 9.11 9.80
CA HIS A 123 -8.59 7.84 10.32
C HIS A 123 -7.82 6.60 9.82
N GLY A 124 -6.84 6.77 8.94
CA GLY A 124 -6.18 5.63 8.28
C GLY A 124 -7.04 4.87 7.26
N SER A 125 -8.23 5.38 6.96
CA SER A 125 -9.27 4.68 6.18
C SER A 125 -9.18 5.00 4.69
N ASP A 126 -9.45 6.24 4.29
CA ASP A 126 -9.77 6.60 2.89
C ASP A 126 -8.52 6.92 2.06
N ARG A 127 -7.80 8.03 2.34
CA ARG A 127 -6.56 8.41 1.63
C ARG A 127 -5.48 7.34 1.79
N THR A 128 -5.32 6.86 3.01
CA THR A 128 -4.43 5.74 3.32
C THR A 128 -4.86 4.48 2.57
N GLY A 129 -6.16 4.17 2.57
CA GLY A 129 -6.71 3.04 1.83
C GLY A 129 -6.42 3.12 0.33
N ALA A 130 -6.61 4.29 -0.29
CA ALA A 130 -6.32 4.48 -1.70
C ALA A 130 -4.83 4.28 -2.02
N VAL A 131 -3.91 4.86 -1.23
CA VAL A 131 -2.46 4.67 -1.42
C VAL A 131 -2.06 3.21 -1.22
N CYS A 132 -2.59 2.53 -0.19
CA CYS A 132 -2.33 1.11 0.04
C CYS A 132 -2.87 0.23 -1.09
N ALA A 133 -4.05 0.53 -1.64
CA ALA A 133 -4.60 -0.18 -2.79
C ALA A 133 -3.69 -0.05 -4.02
N PHE A 134 -3.25 1.17 -4.35
CA PHE A 134 -2.28 1.37 -5.43
C PHE A 134 -0.94 0.69 -5.15
N TYR A 135 -0.46 0.70 -3.91
CA TYR A 135 0.74 -0.04 -3.50
C TYR A 135 0.61 -1.55 -3.78
N ARG A 136 -0.51 -2.17 -3.38
CA ARG A 136 -0.83 -3.58 -3.65
C ARG A 136 -0.82 -3.89 -5.14
N ILE A 137 -1.47 -3.05 -5.95
CA ILE A 137 -1.58 -3.25 -7.40
C ILE A 137 -0.21 -3.08 -8.08
N VAL A 138 0.50 -2.02 -7.75
CA VAL A 138 1.74 -1.64 -8.45
C VAL A 138 2.91 -2.55 -8.07
N TYR A 139 3.07 -2.88 -6.79
CA TYR A 139 4.25 -3.62 -6.31
C TYR A 139 4.00 -5.08 -6.00
N GLN A 140 2.76 -5.46 -5.71
CA GLN A 140 2.43 -6.83 -5.33
C GLN A 140 1.55 -7.54 -6.36
N ASN A 141 1.25 -6.90 -7.51
CA ASN A 141 0.43 -7.44 -8.60
C ASN A 141 -0.96 -7.94 -8.16
N VAL A 142 -1.51 -7.35 -7.09
CA VAL A 142 -2.88 -7.60 -6.66
C VAL A 142 -3.85 -7.03 -7.69
N SER A 143 -4.97 -7.71 -7.98
CA SER A 143 -5.98 -7.20 -8.89
C SER A 143 -6.61 -5.91 -8.37
N LYS A 144 -7.15 -5.06 -9.25
CA LYS A 144 -7.88 -3.86 -8.83
C LYS A 144 -9.07 -4.22 -7.96
N GLU A 145 -9.76 -5.29 -8.29
CA GLU A 145 -10.93 -5.80 -7.58
C GLU A 145 -10.58 -6.22 -6.15
N ASP A 146 -9.48 -6.96 -5.97
CA ASP A 146 -9.02 -7.40 -4.66
C ASP A 146 -8.50 -6.24 -3.81
N ALA A 147 -7.76 -5.32 -4.41
CA ALA A 147 -7.28 -4.12 -3.72
C ALA A 147 -8.43 -3.19 -3.28
N ILE A 148 -9.47 -3.04 -4.11
CA ILE A 148 -10.69 -2.31 -3.74
C ILE A 148 -11.42 -3.05 -2.60
N ARG A 149 -11.56 -4.37 -2.69
CA ARG A 149 -12.20 -5.18 -1.63
C ARG A 149 -11.42 -5.07 -0.32
N GLU A 150 -10.10 -5.19 -0.33
CA GLU A 150 -9.27 -4.96 0.86
C GLU A 150 -9.49 -3.55 1.43
N MET A 151 -9.47 -2.51 0.59
CA MET A 151 -9.69 -1.14 1.02
C MET A 151 -11.06 -0.92 1.68
N THR A 152 -12.12 -1.52 1.11
CA THR A 152 -13.51 -1.24 1.50
C THR A 152 -14.05 -2.20 2.57
N GLU A 153 -13.54 -3.44 2.62
CA GLU A 153 -14.06 -4.53 3.45
C GLU A 153 -13.00 -5.12 4.39
N GLY A 154 -11.76 -4.68 4.30
CA GLY A 154 -10.63 -5.18 5.11
C GLY A 154 -10.64 -4.76 6.58
N GLY A 155 -11.71 -4.08 7.05
CA GLY A 155 -11.85 -3.66 8.46
C GLY A 155 -11.17 -2.33 8.78
N PHE A 156 -10.76 -1.54 7.78
CA PHE A 156 -10.05 -0.27 7.95
C PHE A 156 -10.95 0.97 8.08
N GLY A 157 -12.28 0.79 8.09
CA GLY A 157 -13.24 1.87 8.30
C GLY A 157 -13.47 2.77 7.09
N PHE A 158 -13.39 2.25 5.85
CA PHE A 158 -13.62 3.03 4.63
C PHE A 158 -14.99 3.72 4.64
N HIS A 159 -14.99 5.04 4.35
CA HIS A 159 -16.22 5.83 4.30
C HIS A 159 -16.83 5.82 2.89
N ARG A 160 -18.04 5.29 2.76
CA ARG A 160 -18.75 5.15 1.46
C ARG A 160 -18.97 6.46 0.71
N ILE A 161 -18.87 7.61 1.38
CA ILE A 161 -18.97 8.93 0.72
C ILE A 161 -17.81 9.17 -0.25
N TYR A 162 -16.66 8.48 -0.09
CA TYR A 162 -15.48 8.64 -0.94
C TYR A 162 -15.42 7.61 -2.09
N ARG A 163 -16.55 7.33 -2.76
CA ARG A 163 -16.60 6.45 -3.94
C ARG A 163 -15.71 6.91 -5.10
N ASN A 164 -15.35 8.18 -5.13
CA ASN A 164 -14.37 8.72 -6.07
C ASN A 164 -13.02 8.01 -5.99
N LEU A 165 -12.60 7.51 -4.82
CA LEU A 165 -11.36 6.75 -4.65
C LEU A 165 -11.47 5.37 -5.32
N ILE A 166 -12.61 4.69 -5.18
CA ILE A 166 -12.88 3.42 -5.86
C ILE A 166 -12.83 3.63 -7.39
N ARG A 167 -13.50 4.67 -7.88
CA ARG A 167 -13.49 5.02 -9.31
C ARG A 167 -12.06 5.29 -9.79
N LYS A 168 -11.27 6.05 -9.02
CA LYS A 168 -9.86 6.33 -9.35
C LYS A 168 -9.04 5.06 -9.54
N ILE A 169 -9.23 4.04 -8.69
CA ILE A 169 -8.53 2.76 -8.82
C ILE A 169 -9.01 2.01 -10.08
N LYS A 170 -10.33 1.96 -10.32
CA LYS A 170 -10.91 1.26 -11.48
C LYS A 170 -10.42 1.84 -12.82
N GLU A 171 -10.39 3.16 -12.93
CA GLU A 171 -10.07 3.90 -14.15
C GLU A 171 -8.55 4.05 -14.38
N ALA A 172 -7.71 3.81 -13.38
CA ALA A 172 -6.27 4.00 -13.50
C ALA A 172 -5.64 3.08 -14.57
N ASP A 173 -4.78 3.64 -15.41
CA ASP A 173 -3.86 2.88 -16.24
C ASP A 173 -2.65 2.45 -15.38
N ILE A 174 -2.67 1.21 -14.92
CA ILE A 174 -1.66 0.70 -13.98
C ILE A 174 -0.28 0.62 -14.62
N GLU A 175 -0.19 0.28 -15.89
CA GLU A 175 1.12 0.23 -16.58
C GLU A 175 1.72 1.63 -16.71
N GLN A 176 0.91 2.63 -17.00
CA GLN A 176 1.36 4.02 -17.00
C GLN A 176 1.78 4.49 -15.60
N VAL A 177 1.00 4.14 -14.56
CA VAL A 177 1.35 4.45 -13.16
C VAL A 177 2.68 3.80 -12.79
N ARG A 178 2.88 2.50 -13.11
CA ARG A 178 4.15 1.80 -12.88
C ARG A 178 5.31 2.51 -13.57
N LYS A 179 5.16 2.81 -14.85
CA LYS A 179 6.19 3.51 -15.62
C LYS A 179 6.58 4.84 -14.97
N LYS A 180 5.58 5.65 -14.57
CA LYS A 180 5.81 6.93 -13.90
C LYS A 180 6.47 6.78 -12.53
N VAL A 181 6.07 5.76 -11.75
CA VAL A 181 6.65 5.51 -10.41
C VAL A 181 8.09 5.00 -10.51
N MET A 182 8.40 4.20 -11.54
CA MET A 182 9.75 3.63 -11.73
C MET A 182 10.70 4.58 -12.45
N ALA A 183 10.19 5.55 -13.20
CA ALA A 183 11.04 6.59 -13.77
C ALA A 183 11.68 7.39 -12.63
N ASP A 184 13.00 7.51 -12.67
CA ASP A 184 13.71 8.42 -11.78
C ASP A 184 13.24 9.85 -12.10
N GLU A 185 13.00 10.67 -11.08
CA GLU A 185 12.83 12.10 -11.30
C GLU A 185 14.18 12.60 -11.84
N GLU A 186 14.20 13.12 -13.07
CA GLU A 186 15.32 13.96 -13.46
C GLU A 186 15.39 15.11 -12.45
N PRO A 187 16.60 15.43 -11.97
CA PRO A 187 16.82 16.42 -10.93
C PRO A 187 16.34 17.82 -11.32
#